data_0668995ef3effdb4fd37559c849029bb
#
_entry.id   0668995ef3effdb4fd37559c849029bb
#
_cell.length_a   1.000
_cell.length_b   1.000
_cell.length_c   1.000
_cell.angle_alpha   90.00
_cell.angle_beta   90.00
_cell.angle_gamma   90.00
#
_symmetry.space_group_name_H-M   'P 1'
#
loop_
_entity.id
_entity.type
_entity.pdbx_description
1 polymer ?
#
loop_
_entity_poly.entity_id
_entity_poly.type
_entity_poly.pdbx_seq_one_letter_code
_entity_poly.pdbx_strand_id
1 'polypeptide(L)'
;MPSPTGAHRYVSRAEVTMPDKEDLCDEAVDLFADDKFDEAIELYKKALELDPKFGDAAQGLALCYKAKGDLDSAIEVTNEYVRQEPEDILAFTNLSMFYQQKGMIKEAEAAGAEARRLDWKRQLKEGKPKS
;
A
#
# COMPACT_ATOMS: atom_id res chain seq x y z
N MET A 1 -19.64 -18.48 -33.16
CA MET A 1 -19.65 -18.42 -32.40
C MET A 1 -19.18 -18.48 -31.75
N PRO A 2 -19.08 -18.44 -31.89
CA PRO A 2 -18.81 -18.46 -31.11
C PRO A 2 -18.52 -18.46 -30.32
N SER A 3 -18.48 -18.77 -30.27
CA SER A 3 -18.35 -18.80 -29.47
C SER A 3 -18.14 -18.84 -28.64
N PRO A 4 -18.33 -18.98 -28.45
CA PRO A 4 -18.28 -18.88 -27.39
C PRO A 4 -17.67 -19.18 -26.65
N THR A 5 -17.42 -19.63 -26.76
CA THR A 5 -16.89 -19.94 -26.05
C THR A 5 -16.08 -19.49 -25.49
N GLY A 6 -15.85 -19.62 -25.64
CA GLY A 6 -15.06 -19.28 -24.94
C GLY A 6 -15.02 -18.27 -24.40
N ALA A 7 -15.57 -18.09 -24.69
CA ALA A 7 -15.53 -17.21 -24.24
C ALA A 7 -15.63 -16.91 -23.21
N HIS A 8 -15.69 -17.30 -22.98
CA HIS A 8 -15.70 -16.94 -22.19
C HIS A 8 -15.02 -16.96 -21.57
N ARG A 9 -14.82 -17.83 -21.18
CA ARG A 9 -13.84 -17.39 -20.88
C ARG A 9 -13.46 -16.38 -21.58
N TYR A 10 -14.04 -16.17 -22.11
CA TYR A 10 -13.59 -15.20 -23.03
C TYR A 10 -14.04 -13.84 -22.60
N VAL A 11 -13.14 -13.11 -22.02
CA VAL A 11 -13.46 -11.76 -21.56
C VAL A 11 -13.45 -10.81 -22.74
N SER A 12 -14.22 -9.76 -22.63
CA SER A 12 -14.23 -8.73 -23.65
C SER A 12 -12.88 -8.03 -23.71
N ARG A 13 -12.58 -7.46 -24.86
CA ARG A 13 -11.34 -6.75 -25.03
C ARG A 13 -11.25 -5.55 -24.08
N ALA A 14 -12.37 -4.88 -23.85
CA ALA A 14 -12.39 -3.74 -22.95
C ALA A 14 -12.01 -4.15 -21.53
N GLU A 15 -12.49 -5.30 -21.08
CA GLU A 15 -12.15 -5.77 -19.75
C GLU A 15 -10.67 -6.10 -19.62
N VAL A 16 -10.10 -6.66 -20.69
CA VAL A 16 -8.69 -7.01 -20.69
C VAL A 16 -7.82 -5.75 -20.62
N THR A 17 -8.24 -4.68 -21.29
CA THR A 17 -7.43 -3.48 -21.39
C THR A 17 -7.66 -2.50 -20.25
N MET A 18 -8.57 -2.82 -19.32
CA MET A 18 -8.88 -1.93 -18.20
C MET A 18 -8.60 -2.67 -16.89
N PRO A 19 -7.31 -2.81 -16.55
CA PRO A 19 -6.95 -3.54 -15.34
C PRO A 19 -7.51 -2.84 -14.11
N ASP A 20 -7.90 -3.63 -13.13
CA ASP A 20 -8.37 -3.09 -11.87
C ASP A 20 -7.17 -2.82 -10.96
N LYS A 21 -7.45 -2.29 -9.76
CA LYS A 21 -6.39 -1.91 -8.85
C LYS A 21 -5.54 -3.11 -8.40
N GLU A 22 -6.18 -4.27 -8.27
CA GLU A 22 -5.44 -5.47 -7.88
C GLU A 22 -4.48 -5.91 -8.97
N ASP A 23 -4.92 -5.85 -10.23
CA ASP A 23 -4.06 -6.20 -11.35
C ASP A 23 -2.86 -5.27 -11.43
N LEU A 24 -3.09 -3.97 -11.23
CA LEU A 24 -2.01 -3.00 -11.27
C LEU A 24 -1.00 -3.26 -10.18
N CYS A 25 -1.46 -3.61 -8.99
CA CYS A 25 -0.55 -3.90 -7.89
C CYS A 25 0.22 -5.20 -8.11
N ASP A 26 -0.43 -6.21 -8.68
CA ASP A 26 0.28 -7.46 -8.98
C ASP A 26 1.42 -7.22 -9.95
N GLU A 27 1.18 -6.44 -10.98
CA GLU A 27 2.23 -6.11 -11.94
C GLU A 27 3.32 -5.27 -11.28
N ALA A 28 2.91 -4.33 -10.41
CA ALA A 28 3.88 -3.49 -9.71
C ALA A 28 4.79 -4.30 -8.82
N VAL A 29 4.26 -5.34 -8.16
CA VAL A 29 5.07 -6.22 -7.31
C VAL A 29 6.15 -6.91 -8.15
N ASP A 30 5.78 -7.39 -9.34
CA ASP A 30 6.74 -8.03 -10.22
C ASP A 30 7.85 -7.04 -10.64
N LEU A 31 7.46 -5.82 -10.95
CA LEU A 31 8.42 -4.79 -11.32
C LEU A 31 9.33 -4.44 -10.15
N PHE A 32 8.77 -4.37 -8.95
CA PHE A 32 9.56 -4.13 -7.75
C PHE A 32 10.60 -5.22 -7.55
N ALA A 33 10.19 -6.47 -7.75
CA ALA A 33 11.11 -7.60 -7.60
C ALA A 33 12.26 -7.54 -8.60
N ASP A 34 12.03 -6.90 -9.75
CA ASP A 34 13.06 -6.74 -10.78
C ASP A 34 13.81 -5.42 -10.62
N ASP A 35 13.64 -4.74 -9.51
CA ASP A 35 14.28 -3.44 -9.22
C ASP A 35 13.86 -2.33 -10.18
N LYS A 36 12.70 -2.50 -10.81
CA LYS A 36 12.16 -1.48 -11.71
C LYS A 36 11.23 -0.58 -10.94
N PHE A 37 11.81 0.19 -10.04
CA PHE A 37 11.04 0.96 -9.07
C PHE A 37 10.22 2.08 -9.70
N ASP A 38 10.77 2.77 -10.69
CA ASP A 38 10.02 3.87 -11.33
C ASP A 38 8.77 3.36 -12.02
N GLU A 39 8.89 2.22 -12.69
CA GLU A 39 7.73 1.63 -13.36
C GLU A 39 6.71 1.14 -12.36
N ALA A 40 7.17 0.52 -11.27
CA ALA A 40 6.27 0.07 -10.21
C ALA A 40 5.54 1.26 -9.59
N ILE A 41 6.24 2.37 -9.37
CA ILE A 41 5.64 3.58 -8.82
C ILE A 41 4.46 4.03 -9.66
N GLU A 42 4.62 4.05 -10.99
CA GLU A 42 3.54 4.50 -11.86
C GLU A 42 2.30 3.62 -11.72
N LEU A 43 2.49 2.30 -11.61
CA LEU A 43 1.37 1.39 -11.47
C LEU A 43 0.68 1.53 -10.12
N TYR A 44 1.46 1.68 -9.05
CA TYR A 44 0.86 1.89 -7.73
C TYR A 44 0.08 3.20 -7.68
N LYS A 45 0.61 4.25 -8.33
CA LYS A 45 -0.12 5.52 -8.39
C LYS A 45 -1.45 5.37 -9.11
N LYS A 46 -1.47 4.61 -10.20
CA LYS A 46 -2.72 4.35 -10.91
C LYS A 46 -3.71 3.60 -10.03
N ALA A 47 -3.22 2.62 -9.28
CA ALA A 47 -4.10 1.88 -8.38
C ALA A 47 -4.70 2.80 -7.32
N LEU A 48 -3.92 3.74 -6.79
CA LEU A 48 -4.41 4.70 -5.81
C LEU A 48 -5.39 5.70 -6.41
N GLU A 49 -5.26 6.00 -7.71
CA GLU A 49 -6.26 6.83 -8.38
C GLU A 49 -7.60 6.12 -8.42
N LEU A 50 -7.56 4.81 -8.63
CA LEU A 50 -8.80 4.01 -8.65
C LEU A 50 -9.39 3.85 -7.26
N ASP A 51 -8.54 3.73 -6.25
CA ASP A 51 -9.00 3.55 -4.87
C ASP A 51 -7.97 4.15 -3.90
N PRO A 52 -8.18 5.40 -3.46
CA PRO A 52 -7.23 6.06 -2.56
C PRO A 52 -7.04 5.37 -1.22
N LYS A 53 -7.94 4.47 -0.86
CA LYS A 53 -7.86 3.74 0.41
C LYS A 53 -7.27 2.34 0.25
N PHE A 54 -6.74 2.03 -0.93
CA PHE A 54 -6.18 0.71 -1.18
C PHE A 54 -4.81 0.58 -0.51
N GLY A 55 -4.78 -0.06 0.64
CA GLY A 55 -3.57 -0.14 1.45
C GLY A 55 -2.41 -0.81 0.76
N ASP A 56 -2.68 -1.85 -0.04
CA ASP A 56 -1.62 -2.55 -0.76
C ASP A 56 -0.87 -1.60 -1.69
N ALA A 57 -1.60 -0.73 -2.36
CA ALA A 57 -0.97 0.22 -3.27
C ALA A 57 -0.20 1.30 -2.52
N ALA A 58 -0.78 1.79 -1.42
CA ALA A 58 -0.09 2.82 -0.63
C ALA A 58 1.20 2.28 -0.04
N GLN A 59 1.17 1.06 0.49
CA GLN A 59 2.36 0.45 1.05
C GLN A 59 3.40 0.17 -0.03
N GLY A 60 2.95 -0.38 -1.15
CA GLY A 60 3.86 -0.66 -2.25
C GLY A 60 4.54 0.59 -2.77
N LEU A 61 3.78 1.67 -2.92
CA LEU A 61 4.32 2.94 -3.38
C LEU A 61 5.37 3.47 -2.40
N ALA A 62 5.04 3.45 -1.11
CA ALA A 62 5.98 3.93 -0.10
C ALA A 62 7.27 3.11 -0.10
N LEU A 63 7.15 1.79 -0.26
CA LEU A 63 8.33 0.93 -0.29
C LEU A 63 9.18 1.17 -1.54
N CYS A 64 8.55 1.49 -2.66
CA CYS A 64 9.31 1.85 -3.86
C CYS A 64 10.14 3.12 -3.62
N TYR A 65 9.54 4.12 -3.01
CA TYR A 65 10.27 5.34 -2.69
C TYR A 65 11.41 5.06 -1.72
N LYS A 66 11.14 4.24 -0.70
CA LYS A 66 12.18 3.87 0.25
C LYS A 66 13.34 3.17 -0.46
N ALA A 67 13.03 2.25 -1.37
CA ALA A 67 14.05 1.51 -2.11
C ALA A 67 14.90 2.44 -2.95
N LYS A 68 14.34 3.54 -3.43
CA LYS A 68 15.08 4.54 -4.19
C LYS A 68 15.84 5.51 -3.29
N GLY A 69 15.70 5.38 -1.98
CA GLY A 69 16.34 6.29 -1.04
C GLY A 69 15.55 7.55 -0.79
N ASP A 70 14.31 7.63 -1.25
CA ASP A 70 13.48 8.82 -1.13
C ASP A 70 12.51 8.63 0.04
N LEU A 71 13.06 8.77 1.25
CA LEU A 71 12.25 8.59 2.45
C LEU A 71 11.20 9.68 2.62
N ASP A 72 11.48 10.89 2.13
CA ASP A 72 10.51 11.98 2.23
C ASP A 72 9.23 11.63 1.47
N SER A 73 9.35 11.13 0.24
CA SER A 73 8.18 10.72 -0.52
C SER A 73 7.47 9.53 0.11
N ALA A 74 8.24 8.58 0.66
CA ALA A 74 7.64 7.44 1.34
C ALA A 74 6.78 7.90 2.52
N ILE A 75 7.29 8.86 3.29
CA ILE A 75 6.58 9.42 4.44
C ILE A 75 5.34 10.16 3.97
N GLU A 76 5.47 10.96 2.92
CA GLU A 76 4.35 11.74 2.41
C GLU A 76 3.20 10.86 1.95
N VAL A 77 3.52 9.81 1.19
CA VAL A 77 2.49 8.86 0.72
C VAL A 77 1.79 8.20 1.89
N THR A 78 2.58 7.77 2.89
CA THR A 78 2.01 7.06 4.03
C THR A 78 1.16 8.00 4.88
N ASN A 79 1.59 9.25 5.07
CA ASN A 79 0.80 10.23 5.80
C ASN A 79 -0.52 10.51 5.10
N GLU A 80 -0.50 10.64 3.79
CA GLU A 80 -1.73 10.87 3.04
C GLU A 80 -2.68 9.68 3.19
N TYR A 81 -2.13 8.48 3.14
CA TYR A 81 -2.92 7.27 3.28
C TYR A 81 -3.58 7.18 4.66
N VAL A 82 -2.83 7.47 5.74
CA VAL A 82 -3.42 7.33 7.08
C VAL A 82 -4.45 8.41 7.36
N ARG A 83 -4.44 9.53 6.63
CA ARG A 83 -5.52 10.50 6.75
C ARG A 83 -6.84 9.88 6.32
N GLN A 84 -6.81 8.97 5.38
CA GLN A 84 -8.00 8.31 4.87
C GLN A 84 -8.30 7.00 5.58
N GLU A 85 -7.27 6.32 6.06
CA GLU A 85 -7.41 5.06 6.78
C GLU A 85 -6.67 5.15 8.11
N PRO A 86 -7.22 5.89 9.07
CA PRO A 86 -6.50 6.19 10.31
C PRO A 86 -6.37 5.03 11.27
N GLU A 87 -6.91 3.87 10.94
CA GLU A 87 -6.81 2.70 11.82
C GLU A 87 -5.94 1.60 11.22
N ASP A 88 -5.18 1.91 10.19
CA ASP A 88 -4.30 0.91 9.56
C ASP A 88 -3.00 0.81 10.35
N ILE A 89 -2.90 -0.24 11.14
CA ILE A 89 -1.74 -0.45 12.04
C ILE A 89 -0.44 -0.55 11.26
N LEU A 90 -0.45 -1.27 10.15
CA LEU A 90 0.77 -1.48 9.38
C LEU A 90 1.30 -0.18 8.80
N ALA A 91 0.39 0.71 8.39
CA ALA A 91 0.82 2.00 7.85
C ALA A 91 1.57 2.81 8.90
N PHE A 92 1.08 2.83 10.14
CA PHE A 92 1.78 3.54 11.21
C PHE A 92 3.10 2.87 11.58
N THR A 93 3.15 1.55 11.50
CA THR A 93 4.40 0.83 11.72
C THR A 93 5.44 1.20 10.67
N ASN A 94 5.03 1.23 9.41
CA ASN A 94 5.92 1.65 8.32
C ASN A 94 6.37 3.10 8.50
N LEU A 95 5.42 3.96 8.88
CA LEU A 95 5.73 5.37 9.08
C LEU A 95 6.79 5.54 10.17
N SER A 96 6.64 4.80 11.26
CA SER A 96 7.64 4.83 12.34
C SER A 96 9.01 4.43 11.82
N MET A 97 9.07 3.38 11.02
CA MET A 97 10.33 2.92 10.45
C MET A 97 10.95 3.97 9.53
N PHE A 98 10.14 4.61 8.68
CA PHE A 98 10.66 5.64 7.77
C PHE A 98 11.22 6.83 8.56
N TYR A 99 10.50 7.26 9.60
CA TYR A 99 10.98 8.37 10.42
C TYR A 99 12.28 7.99 11.15
N GLN A 100 12.39 6.75 11.63
CA GLN A 100 13.62 6.29 12.27
C GLN A 100 14.79 6.37 11.29
N GLN A 101 14.59 5.93 10.07
CA GLN A 101 15.65 5.93 9.08
C GLN A 101 16.09 7.35 8.73
N LYS A 102 15.18 8.32 8.86
CA LYS A 102 15.53 9.72 8.65
C LYS A 102 16.12 10.37 9.90
N GLY A 103 16.13 9.66 11.02
CA GLY A 103 16.62 10.23 12.28
C GLY A 103 15.60 11.10 12.98
N MET A 104 14.34 11.06 12.56
CA MET A 104 13.28 11.86 13.16
C MET A 104 12.64 11.06 14.28
N ILE A 105 13.33 11.04 15.42
CA ILE A 105 13.00 10.11 16.50
C ILE A 105 11.66 10.43 17.15
N LYS A 106 11.35 11.70 17.35
CA LYS A 106 10.07 12.07 17.98
C LYS A 106 8.90 11.63 17.12
N GLU A 107 8.99 11.88 15.83
CA GLU A 107 7.95 11.48 14.90
C GLU A 107 7.85 9.95 14.83
N ALA A 108 9.01 9.27 14.87
CA ALA A 108 9.01 7.81 14.85
C ALA A 108 8.30 7.25 16.07
N GLU A 109 8.58 7.83 17.24
CA GLU A 109 7.93 7.38 18.47
C GLU A 109 6.43 7.64 18.46
N ALA A 110 6.02 8.79 17.93
CA ALA A 110 4.61 9.11 17.85
C ALA A 110 3.87 8.13 16.94
N ALA A 111 4.45 7.81 15.78
CA ALA A 111 3.83 6.85 14.87
C ALA A 111 3.79 5.44 15.48
N GLY A 112 4.87 5.04 16.15
CA GLY A 112 4.90 3.74 16.81
C GLY A 112 3.89 3.64 17.95
N ALA A 113 3.73 4.73 18.69
CA ALA A 113 2.73 4.77 19.77
C ALA A 113 1.32 4.63 19.21
N GLU A 114 1.07 5.27 18.07
CA GLU A 114 -0.25 5.14 17.43
C GLU A 114 -0.50 3.72 16.98
N ALA A 115 0.52 3.07 16.41
CA ALA A 115 0.38 1.67 16.00
C ALA A 115 0.04 0.79 17.20
N ARG A 116 0.72 1.00 18.34
CA ARG A 116 0.45 0.22 19.54
C ARG A 116 -0.95 0.49 20.09
N ARG A 117 -1.39 1.76 20.05
CA ARG A 117 -2.71 2.12 20.51
C ARG A 117 -3.78 1.43 19.68
N LEU A 118 -3.61 1.43 18.38
CA LEU A 118 -4.55 0.78 17.48
C LEU A 118 -4.56 -0.73 17.66
N ASP A 119 -3.38 -1.32 17.87
CA ASP A 119 -3.29 -2.75 18.10
C ASP A 119 -4.00 -3.14 19.39
N TRP A 120 -3.79 -2.37 20.45
CA TRP A 120 -4.48 -2.60 21.72
C TRP A 120 -5.99 -2.47 21.56
N LYS A 121 -6.42 -1.43 20.85
CA LYS A 121 -7.85 -1.21 20.61
C LYS A 121 -8.44 -2.40 19.86
N ARG A 122 -7.71 -2.91 18.87
CA ARG A 122 -8.18 -4.07 18.10
C ARG A 122 -8.30 -5.30 18.99
N GLN A 123 -7.32 -5.54 19.84
CA GLN A 123 -7.33 -6.70 20.74
C GLN A 123 -8.50 -6.64 21.71
N LEU A 124 -8.78 -5.47 22.24
CA LEU A 124 -9.93 -5.31 23.15
C LEU A 124 -11.24 -5.60 22.42
N LYS A 125 -11.35 -5.10 21.19
CA LYS A 125 -12.55 -5.31 20.40
C LYS A 125 -12.76 -6.77 20.07
N GLU A 126 -11.69 -7.51 19.84
CA GLU A 126 -11.77 -8.94 19.53
C GLU A 126 -11.95 -9.79 20.78
N GLY A 127 -11.83 -9.20 21.96
CA GLY A 127 -11.92 -9.95 23.20
C GLY A 127 -10.71 -10.84 23.45
N LYS A 128 -9.56 -10.51 22.86
CA LYS A 128 -8.34 -11.31 22.98
C LYS A 128 -7.18 -10.42 23.39
N PRO A 129 -7.20 -9.91 24.60
CA PRO A 129 -6.09 -9.07 25.04
C PRO A 129 -4.80 -9.85 25.02
N LYS A 130 -3.72 -9.13 24.75
CA LYS A 130 -2.41 -9.74 24.75
C LYS A 130 -2.05 -10.13 26.19
N SER A 131 -1.63 -11.36 26.36
CA SER A 131 -1.23 -11.82 27.69
C SER A 131 0.24 -11.66 27.93
#